data_f8de241b03d8a2904342989a1ef78d84
#
_entry.id   f8de241b03d8a2904342989a1ef78d84
#
_cell.length_a   1.000
_cell.length_b   1.000
_cell.length_c   1.000
_cell.angle_alpha   90.00
_cell.angle_beta   90.00
_cell.angle_gamma   90.00
#
_symmetry.space_group_name_H-M   'P 1'
#
loop_
_entity.id
_entity.type
_entity.pdbx_description
1 polymer ?
#
loop_
_entity_poly.entity_id
_entity_poly.type
_entity_poly.pdbx_seq_one_letter_code
_entity_poly.pdbx_strand_id
1 'polypeptide(L)'
;ELYSRLRLWGSVGFIVTGASLGMLFDYVSIGWLPLCLLVFAAASWLASLNVPDIATPTRAHRQENFFIILKRPTVLAFLLAHFLLQLSHAPYYSFYSIYLEQHGYSRSAMGWLWALAVMAEVIAFTQMHRWLPRFGEQRIMVVSLLLAAARWAVIGVGIESPVVVWSAQLLHAASFATFHAAAISVIYRQFGDGHQGQGQALYSMLWGLGVALGSWWTGMVWDIHPLW
;
A
#
# COMPACT_ATOMS: atom_id res chain seq x y z
N GLU A 1 -9.35 17.71 -8.38
CA GLU A 1 -8.68 18.45 -7.29
C GLU A 1 -9.26 18.13 -5.90
N LEU A 2 -10.59 18.08 -5.73
CA LEU A 2 -11.24 17.78 -4.44
C LEU A 2 -10.88 16.37 -3.92
N TYR A 3 -10.89 15.35 -4.78
CA TYR A 3 -10.54 13.97 -4.43
C TYR A 3 -9.10 13.85 -3.91
N SER A 4 -8.15 14.52 -4.56
CA SER A 4 -6.73 14.49 -4.14
C SER A 4 -6.53 15.15 -2.78
N ARG A 5 -7.28 16.22 -2.49
CA ARG A 5 -7.27 16.89 -1.18
C ARG A 5 -7.87 16.00 -0.08
N LEU A 6 -9.00 15.34 -0.37
CA LEU A 6 -9.62 14.41 0.59
C LEU A 6 -8.68 13.23 0.91
N ARG A 7 -8.01 12.68 -0.10
CA ARG A 7 -7.03 11.59 0.09
C ARG A 7 -5.83 12.01 0.95
N LEU A 8 -5.36 13.27 0.84
CA LEU A 8 -4.29 13.80 1.67
C LEU A 8 -4.61 13.71 3.16
N TRP A 9 -5.85 14.00 3.57
CA TRP A 9 -6.27 13.90 4.96
C TRP A 9 -6.17 12.47 5.51
N GLY A 10 -6.43 11.46 4.68
CA GLY A 10 -6.19 10.06 5.06
C GLY A 10 -4.71 9.78 5.37
N SER A 11 -3.79 10.28 4.54
CA SER A 11 -2.34 10.16 4.78
C SER A 11 -1.90 10.92 6.03
N VAL A 12 -2.40 12.14 6.25
CA VAL A 12 -2.15 12.92 7.47
C VAL A 12 -2.65 12.17 8.70
N GLY A 13 -3.87 11.64 8.66
CA GLY A 13 -4.43 10.82 9.73
C GLY A 13 -3.56 9.60 10.05
N PHE A 14 -3.09 8.88 9.03
CA PHE A 14 -2.20 7.73 9.20
C PHE A 14 -0.86 8.14 9.87
N ILE A 15 -0.22 9.20 9.40
CA ILE A 15 1.05 9.71 9.95
C ILE A 15 0.87 10.09 11.43
N VAL A 16 -0.15 10.89 11.73
CA VAL A 16 -0.42 11.34 13.12
C VAL A 16 -0.72 10.14 14.00
N THR A 17 -1.60 9.23 13.57
CA THR A 17 -1.98 8.06 14.37
C THR A 17 -0.79 7.11 14.57
N GLY A 18 -0.04 6.79 13.51
CA GLY A 18 1.11 5.89 13.60
C GLY A 18 2.20 6.40 14.52
N ALA A 19 2.59 7.67 14.38
CA ALA A 19 3.58 8.31 15.25
C ALA A 19 3.08 8.43 16.72
N SER A 20 1.83 8.88 16.91
CA SER A 20 1.27 9.07 18.26
C SER A 20 1.10 7.75 19.00
N LEU A 21 0.57 6.70 18.35
CA LEU A 21 0.42 5.38 18.95
C LEU A 21 1.78 4.73 19.21
N GLY A 22 2.75 4.89 18.29
CA GLY A 22 4.12 4.42 18.51
C GLY A 22 4.73 5.01 19.78
N MET A 23 4.65 6.33 19.96
CA MET A 23 5.11 7.01 21.17
C MET A 23 4.31 6.60 22.42
N LEU A 24 2.99 6.46 22.30
CA LEU A 24 2.14 6.04 23.41
C LEU A 24 2.52 4.64 23.93
N PHE A 25 2.75 3.71 23.02
CA PHE A 25 3.05 2.32 23.36
C PHE A 25 4.50 2.08 23.84
N ASP A 26 5.36 3.06 23.82
CA ASP A 26 6.63 3.03 24.55
C ASP A 26 6.40 3.12 26.08
N TYR A 27 5.30 3.76 26.51
CA TYR A 27 4.96 3.99 27.92
C TYR A 27 3.80 3.13 28.43
N VAL A 28 2.91 2.69 27.53
CA VAL A 28 1.68 1.95 27.86
C VAL A 28 1.73 0.57 27.22
N SER A 29 1.16 -0.43 27.90
CA SER A 29 1.09 -1.79 27.36
C SER A 29 0.40 -1.86 25.99
N ILE A 30 0.98 -2.62 25.07
CA ILE A 30 0.38 -2.88 23.73
C ILE A 30 -0.99 -3.56 23.84
N GLY A 31 -1.34 -4.15 24.98
CA GLY A 31 -2.67 -4.74 25.24
C GLY A 31 -3.83 -3.74 25.09
N TRP A 32 -3.56 -2.43 25.11
CA TRP A 32 -4.56 -1.39 24.84
C TRP A 32 -4.82 -1.16 23.34
N LEU A 33 -4.03 -1.74 22.45
CA LEU A 33 -4.22 -1.59 21.00
C LEU A 33 -5.63 -1.95 20.51
N PRO A 34 -6.28 -3.06 20.95
CA PRO A 34 -7.64 -3.38 20.51
C PRO A 34 -8.66 -2.29 20.86
N LEU A 35 -8.50 -1.64 22.03
CA LEU A 35 -9.38 -0.53 22.41
C LEU A 35 -9.16 0.70 21.53
N CYS A 36 -7.91 1.03 21.22
CA CYS A 36 -7.60 2.12 20.28
C CYS A 36 -8.23 1.86 18.91
N LEU A 37 -8.11 0.64 18.38
CA LEU A 37 -8.72 0.25 17.11
C LEU A 37 -10.26 0.35 17.15
N LEU A 38 -10.88 -0.06 18.26
CA LEU A 38 -12.33 0.09 18.46
C LEU A 38 -12.77 1.55 18.43
N VAL A 39 -12.03 2.44 19.10
CA VAL A 39 -12.32 3.88 19.12
C VAL A 39 -12.22 4.47 17.70
N PHE A 40 -11.17 4.13 16.92
CA PHE A 40 -11.03 4.59 15.55
C PHE A 40 -12.12 4.03 14.63
N ALA A 41 -12.48 2.76 14.79
CA ALA A 41 -13.57 2.14 14.02
C ALA A 41 -14.91 2.83 14.32
N ALA A 42 -15.21 3.08 15.59
CA ALA A 42 -16.42 3.78 16.00
C ALA A 42 -16.46 5.24 15.47
N ALA A 43 -15.34 5.96 15.54
CA ALA A 43 -15.24 7.31 14.99
C ALA A 43 -15.43 7.32 13.47
N SER A 44 -14.85 6.36 12.75
CA SER A 44 -15.03 6.21 11.30
C SER A 44 -16.49 5.89 10.94
N TRP A 45 -17.12 5.01 11.70
CA TRP A 45 -18.54 4.70 11.53
C TRP A 45 -19.42 5.94 11.77
N LEU A 46 -19.22 6.68 12.85
CA LEU A 46 -19.95 7.92 13.13
C LEU A 46 -19.74 8.97 12.03
N ALA A 47 -18.51 9.11 11.53
CA ALA A 47 -18.20 10.02 10.44
C ALA A 47 -18.93 9.62 9.15
N SER A 48 -19.05 8.33 8.85
CA SER A 48 -19.72 7.82 7.64
C SER A 48 -21.21 8.14 7.60
N LEU A 49 -21.87 8.29 8.75
CA LEU A 49 -23.29 8.66 8.83
C LEU A 49 -23.59 10.07 8.25
N ASN A 50 -22.58 10.91 8.12
CA ASN A 50 -22.69 12.26 7.55
C ASN A 50 -22.36 12.33 6.05
N VAL A 51 -22.04 11.20 5.41
CA VAL A 51 -21.73 11.15 3.98
C VAL A 51 -23.03 11.16 3.17
N PRO A 52 -23.27 12.18 2.31
CA PRO A 52 -24.48 12.23 1.51
C PRO A 52 -24.48 11.14 0.43
N ASP A 53 -25.65 10.57 0.18
CA ASP A 53 -25.87 9.60 -0.89
C ASP A 53 -25.89 10.33 -2.25
N ILE A 54 -24.91 10.06 -3.12
CA ILE A 54 -24.85 10.68 -4.45
C ILE A 54 -25.25 9.63 -5.48
N ALA A 55 -26.39 9.89 -6.15
CA ALA A 55 -26.86 9.04 -7.24
C ALA A 55 -25.82 8.99 -8.38
N THR A 56 -25.35 7.80 -8.70
CA THR A 56 -24.37 7.58 -9.80
C THR A 56 -25.13 7.65 -11.14
N PRO A 57 -24.77 8.56 -12.07
CA PRO A 57 -25.42 8.60 -13.37
C PRO A 57 -25.13 7.31 -14.15
N THR A 58 -26.18 6.58 -14.52
CA THR A 58 -26.12 5.40 -15.37
C THR A 58 -25.83 5.85 -16.81
N ARG A 59 -24.58 5.84 -17.26
CA ARG A 59 -24.23 6.04 -18.67
C ARG A 59 -24.34 4.69 -19.40
N ALA A 60 -25.37 4.54 -20.22
CA ALA A 60 -25.50 3.42 -21.17
C ALA A 60 -24.55 3.66 -22.36
N HIS A 61 -23.31 3.14 -22.28
CA HIS A 61 -22.43 3.01 -23.43
C HIS A 61 -22.37 1.54 -23.84
N ARG A 62 -22.27 1.27 -25.15
CA ARG A 62 -22.06 -0.09 -25.68
C ARG A 62 -20.68 -0.57 -25.20
N GLN A 63 -20.67 -1.37 -24.16
CA GLN A 63 -19.45 -1.78 -23.45
C GLN A 63 -18.89 -3.06 -24.09
N GLU A 64 -17.58 -3.10 -24.24
CA GLU A 64 -16.88 -4.35 -24.57
C GLU A 64 -17.08 -5.34 -23.39
N ASN A 65 -17.19 -6.64 -23.69
CA ASN A 65 -17.39 -7.63 -22.65
C ASN A 65 -16.17 -7.66 -21.70
N PHE A 66 -16.41 -7.51 -20.41
CA PHE A 66 -15.39 -7.51 -19.35
C PHE A 66 -14.44 -8.73 -19.45
N PHE A 67 -14.97 -9.91 -19.73
CA PHE A 67 -14.15 -11.13 -19.87
C PHE A 67 -13.21 -11.11 -21.08
N ILE A 68 -13.53 -10.36 -22.14
CA ILE A 68 -12.61 -10.15 -23.26
C ILE A 68 -11.44 -9.28 -22.83
N ILE A 69 -11.71 -8.23 -22.07
CA ILE A 69 -10.66 -7.36 -21.52
C ILE A 69 -9.71 -8.16 -20.63
N LEU A 70 -10.25 -9.01 -19.75
CA LEU A 70 -9.45 -9.84 -18.85
C LEU A 70 -8.53 -10.81 -19.57
N LYS A 71 -8.90 -11.31 -20.75
CA LYS A 71 -8.09 -12.24 -21.54
C LYS A 71 -6.93 -11.57 -22.29
N ARG A 72 -6.86 -10.24 -22.30
CA ARG A 72 -5.75 -9.53 -22.95
C ARG A 72 -4.44 -9.85 -22.21
N PRO A 73 -3.37 -10.29 -22.92
CA PRO A 73 -2.09 -10.64 -22.28
C PRO A 73 -1.51 -9.50 -21.43
N THR A 74 -1.69 -8.25 -21.86
CA THR A 74 -1.25 -7.05 -21.14
C THR A 74 -1.98 -6.87 -19.81
N VAL A 75 -3.29 -7.18 -19.76
CA VAL A 75 -4.10 -7.12 -18.53
C VAL A 75 -3.72 -8.25 -17.60
N LEU A 76 -3.55 -9.46 -18.10
CA LEU A 76 -3.11 -10.61 -17.28
C LEU A 76 -1.72 -10.38 -16.69
N ALA A 77 -0.77 -9.89 -17.48
CA ALA A 77 0.59 -9.57 -17.00
C ALA A 77 0.55 -8.48 -15.93
N PHE A 78 -0.27 -7.43 -16.11
CA PHE A 78 -0.48 -6.37 -15.14
C PHE A 78 -1.06 -6.90 -13.81
N LEU A 79 -2.12 -7.71 -13.88
CA LEU A 79 -2.77 -8.27 -12.70
C LEU A 79 -1.84 -9.23 -11.95
N LEU A 80 -1.08 -10.06 -12.68
CA LEU A 80 -0.08 -10.94 -12.08
C LEU A 80 1.05 -10.15 -11.41
N ALA A 81 1.59 -9.13 -12.07
CA ALA A 81 2.62 -8.26 -11.49
C ALA A 81 2.13 -7.57 -10.21
N HIS A 82 0.88 -7.09 -10.21
CA HIS A 82 0.25 -6.52 -9.03
C HIS A 82 0.11 -7.55 -7.89
N PHE A 83 -0.43 -8.72 -8.19
CA PHE A 83 -0.58 -9.80 -7.21
C PHE A 83 0.76 -10.19 -6.57
N LEU A 84 1.80 -10.40 -7.39
CA LEU A 84 3.14 -10.75 -6.92
C LEU A 84 3.77 -9.63 -6.09
N LEU A 85 3.55 -8.37 -6.45
CA LEU A 85 3.98 -7.23 -5.65
C LEU A 85 3.33 -7.26 -4.26
N GLN A 86 2.03 -7.49 -4.17
CA GLN A 86 1.33 -7.55 -2.90
C GLN A 86 1.73 -8.77 -2.07
N LEU A 87 1.95 -9.91 -2.71
CA LEU A 87 2.50 -11.11 -2.09
C LEU A 87 3.86 -10.79 -1.43
N SER A 88 4.74 -10.07 -2.12
CA SER A 88 6.06 -9.66 -1.63
C SER A 88 6.00 -8.60 -0.51
N HIS A 89 4.93 -7.79 -0.48
CA HIS A 89 4.72 -6.77 0.56
C HIS A 89 4.07 -7.32 1.83
N ALA A 90 3.49 -8.51 1.77
CA ALA A 90 2.79 -9.11 2.90
C ALA A 90 3.64 -9.25 4.17
N PRO A 91 4.92 -9.72 4.12
CA PRO A 91 5.80 -9.75 5.29
C PRO A 91 5.99 -8.37 5.91
N TYR A 92 6.11 -7.35 5.09
CA TYR A 92 6.24 -5.98 5.54
C TYR A 92 5.00 -5.49 6.29
N TYR A 93 3.80 -5.75 5.78
CA TYR A 93 2.57 -5.32 6.45
C TYR A 93 2.28 -6.08 7.74
N SER A 94 2.62 -7.37 7.79
CA SER A 94 2.23 -8.25 8.89
C SER A 94 3.31 -8.47 9.93
N PHE A 95 4.59 -8.51 9.53
CA PHE A 95 5.69 -8.96 10.38
C PHE A 95 6.80 -7.93 10.58
N TYR A 96 6.84 -6.87 9.79
CA TYR A 96 7.94 -5.91 9.85
C TYR A 96 8.10 -5.23 11.22
N SER A 97 7.00 -4.88 11.87
CA SER A 97 7.07 -4.29 13.22
C SER A 97 7.59 -5.29 14.25
N ILE A 98 7.22 -6.57 14.13
CA ILE A 98 7.75 -7.65 14.99
C ILE A 98 9.25 -7.82 14.73
N TYR A 99 9.65 -7.82 13.47
CA TYR A 99 11.05 -7.93 13.07
C TYR A 99 11.90 -6.78 13.63
N LEU A 100 11.39 -5.56 13.56
CA LEU A 100 12.05 -4.39 14.16
C LEU A 100 12.15 -4.50 15.70
N GLU A 101 11.09 -4.96 16.37
CA GLU A 101 11.08 -5.13 17.83
C GLU A 101 12.13 -6.17 18.27
N GLN A 102 12.26 -7.28 17.54
CA GLN A 102 13.28 -8.31 17.79
C GLN A 102 14.72 -7.79 17.63
N HIS A 103 14.92 -6.74 16.80
CA HIS A 103 16.21 -6.08 16.60
C HIS A 103 16.39 -4.82 17.46
N GLY A 104 15.56 -4.65 18.51
CA GLY A 104 15.74 -3.60 19.51
C GLY A 104 15.23 -2.21 19.13
N TYR A 105 14.45 -2.08 18.06
CA TYR A 105 13.81 -0.81 17.73
C TYR A 105 12.64 -0.51 18.66
N SER A 106 12.56 0.72 19.17
CA SER A 106 11.43 1.16 19.99
C SER A 106 10.14 1.27 19.18
N ARG A 107 8.99 1.20 19.85
CA ARG A 107 7.67 1.37 19.20
C ARG A 107 7.52 2.77 18.59
N SER A 108 8.09 3.77 19.24
CA SER A 108 8.19 5.12 18.68
C SER A 108 8.96 5.13 17.36
N ALA A 109 10.13 4.47 17.28
CA ALA A 109 10.89 4.35 16.04
C ALA A 109 10.08 3.67 14.93
N MET A 110 9.34 2.60 15.26
CA MET A 110 8.45 1.91 14.31
C MET A 110 7.35 2.84 13.80
N GLY A 111 6.68 3.59 14.69
CA GLY A 111 5.66 4.56 14.30
C GLY A 111 6.19 5.63 13.35
N TRP A 112 7.39 6.15 13.62
CA TRP A 112 8.04 7.13 12.73
C TRP A 112 8.52 6.52 11.40
N LEU A 113 8.97 5.27 11.38
CA LEU A 113 9.31 4.56 10.15
C LEU A 113 8.08 4.42 9.24
N TRP A 114 6.94 4.03 9.78
CA TRP A 114 5.67 3.99 9.04
C TRP A 114 5.24 5.38 8.57
N ALA A 115 5.33 6.39 9.43
CA ALA A 115 5.02 7.76 9.07
C ALA A 115 5.92 8.27 7.92
N LEU A 116 7.23 7.99 7.98
CA LEU A 116 8.18 8.36 6.92
C LEU A 116 7.83 7.72 5.59
N ALA A 117 7.45 6.43 5.59
CA ALA A 117 7.04 5.73 4.37
C ALA A 117 5.85 6.45 3.71
N VAL A 118 4.81 6.80 4.49
CA VAL A 118 3.62 7.49 3.96
C VAL A 118 3.91 8.93 3.56
N MET A 119 4.78 9.65 4.28
CA MET A 119 5.22 10.98 3.84
C MET A 119 5.92 10.94 2.48
N ALA A 120 6.81 9.97 2.28
CA ALA A 120 7.49 9.76 1.00
C ALA A 120 6.49 9.38 -0.11
N GLU A 121 5.46 8.56 0.18
CA GLU A 121 4.38 8.25 -0.77
C GLU A 121 3.63 9.50 -1.21
N VAL A 122 3.26 10.38 -0.28
CA VAL A 122 2.57 11.64 -0.60
C VAL A 122 3.41 12.47 -1.58
N ILE A 123 4.72 12.59 -1.33
CA ILE A 123 5.64 13.29 -2.22
C ILE A 123 5.70 12.61 -3.60
N ALA A 124 5.82 11.27 -3.64
CA ALA A 124 5.83 10.54 -4.90
C ALA A 124 4.55 10.75 -5.70
N PHE A 125 3.37 10.68 -5.06
CA PHE A 125 2.09 10.93 -5.73
C PHE A 125 2.00 12.33 -6.35
N THR A 126 2.57 13.36 -5.71
CA THR A 126 2.58 14.71 -6.29
C THR A 126 3.43 14.82 -7.56
N GLN A 127 4.41 13.92 -7.75
CA GLN A 127 5.26 13.92 -8.95
C GLN A 127 4.70 13.06 -10.09
N MET A 128 3.72 12.18 -9.81
CA MET A 128 3.22 11.23 -10.81
C MET A 128 2.60 11.91 -12.03
N HIS A 129 2.01 13.11 -11.88
CA HIS A 129 1.49 13.89 -13.00
C HIS A 129 2.59 14.29 -14.02
N ARG A 130 3.87 14.33 -13.61
CA ARG A 130 5.04 14.59 -14.47
C ARG A 130 5.67 13.30 -14.97
N TRP A 131 5.71 12.28 -14.12
CA TRP A 131 6.42 11.03 -14.43
C TRP A 131 5.64 10.12 -15.36
N LEU A 132 4.32 9.99 -15.19
CA LEU A 132 3.49 9.15 -16.04
C LEU A 132 3.56 9.53 -17.53
N PRO A 133 3.39 10.81 -17.92
CA PRO A 133 3.51 11.20 -19.33
C PRO A 133 4.94 11.05 -19.87
N ARG A 134 5.97 11.23 -19.02
CA ARG A 134 7.38 11.19 -19.44
C ARG A 134 7.92 9.78 -19.62
N PHE A 135 7.61 8.87 -18.73
CA PHE A 135 8.21 7.53 -18.67
C PHE A 135 7.25 6.43 -19.10
N GLY A 136 5.96 6.67 -19.05
CA GLY A 136 4.91 5.69 -19.29
C GLY A 136 4.71 4.70 -18.15
N GLU A 137 3.50 4.13 -18.08
CA GLU A 137 3.10 3.26 -16.97
C GLU A 137 3.98 2.01 -16.85
N GLN A 138 4.29 1.37 -17.99
CA GLN A 138 5.06 0.11 -18.01
C GLN A 138 6.45 0.27 -17.39
N ARG A 139 7.18 1.32 -17.77
CA ARG A 139 8.53 1.57 -17.23
C ARG A 139 8.48 1.87 -15.74
N ILE A 140 7.52 2.69 -15.32
CA ILE A 140 7.34 3.02 -13.90
C ILE A 140 7.06 1.74 -13.12
N MET A 141 6.16 0.87 -13.58
CA MET A 141 5.85 -0.38 -12.91
C MET A 141 7.06 -1.32 -12.82
N VAL A 142 7.82 -1.49 -13.90
CA VAL A 142 9.03 -2.33 -13.88
C VAL A 142 10.07 -1.79 -12.91
N VAL A 143 10.34 -0.48 -12.93
CA VAL A 143 11.29 0.15 -12.01
C VAL A 143 10.80 0.01 -10.56
N SER A 144 9.50 0.16 -10.31
CA SER A 144 8.92 -0.03 -8.97
C SER A 144 9.13 -1.45 -8.46
N LEU A 145 8.95 -2.48 -9.30
CA LEU A 145 9.20 -3.89 -8.94
C LEU A 145 10.66 -4.15 -8.61
N LEU A 146 11.59 -3.60 -9.41
CA LEU A 146 13.03 -3.71 -9.16
C LEU A 146 13.43 -3.02 -7.86
N LEU A 147 12.88 -1.83 -7.58
CA LEU A 147 13.12 -1.10 -6.34
C LEU A 147 12.51 -1.81 -5.13
N ALA A 148 11.36 -2.50 -5.29
CA ALA A 148 10.81 -3.35 -4.25
C ALA A 148 11.77 -4.50 -3.90
N ALA A 149 12.27 -5.22 -4.91
CA ALA A 149 13.22 -6.30 -4.70
C ALA A 149 14.52 -5.81 -4.04
N ALA A 150 15.07 -4.68 -4.52
CA ALA A 150 16.26 -4.06 -3.91
C ALA A 150 16.01 -3.65 -2.44
N ARG A 151 14.83 -3.08 -2.16
CA ARG A 151 14.41 -2.70 -0.80
C ARG A 151 14.39 -3.90 0.14
N TRP A 152 13.81 -5.03 -0.29
CA TRP A 152 13.78 -6.24 0.54
C TRP A 152 15.17 -6.77 0.84
N ALA A 153 16.06 -6.80 -0.16
CA ALA A 153 17.46 -7.18 0.05
C ALA A 153 18.16 -6.24 1.05
N VAL A 154 17.97 -4.92 0.90
CA VAL A 154 18.57 -3.91 1.79
C VAL A 154 18.07 -4.05 3.23
N ILE A 155 16.78 -4.29 3.44
CA ILE A 155 16.22 -4.50 4.79
C ILE A 155 16.77 -5.80 5.38
N GLY A 156 16.82 -6.90 4.60
CA GLY A 156 17.26 -8.20 5.09
C GLY A 156 18.72 -8.21 5.55
N VAL A 157 19.62 -7.51 4.84
CA VAL A 157 21.06 -7.48 5.23
C VAL A 157 21.43 -6.33 6.15
N GLY A 158 20.60 -5.30 6.25
CA GLY A 158 20.94 -4.05 6.94
C GLY A 158 20.08 -3.70 8.13
N ILE A 159 19.31 -4.64 8.67
CA ILE A 159 18.35 -4.39 9.77
C ILE A 159 18.99 -3.82 11.03
N GLU A 160 20.24 -4.19 11.32
CA GLU A 160 20.97 -3.71 12.50
C GLU A 160 21.42 -2.24 12.37
N SER A 161 21.42 -1.69 11.14
CA SER A 161 21.79 -0.31 10.88
C SER A 161 20.56 0.59 10.78
N PRO A 162 20.30 1.48 11.76
CA PRO A 162 19.19 2.42 11.68
C PRO A 162 19.20 3.24 10.39
N VAL A 163 20.38 3.69 9.92
CA VAL A 163 20.51 4.48 8.70
C VAL A 163 19.98 3.70 7.48
N VAL A 164 20.30 2.40 7.40
CA VAL A 164 19.83 1.53 6.30
C VAL A 164 18.31 1.36 6.37
N VAL A 165 17.79 1.08 7.56
CA VAL A 165 16.34 0.89 7.77
C VAL A 165 15.55 2.14 7.42
N TRP A 166 15.99 3.32 7.89
CA TRP A 166 15.34 4.59 7.57
C TRP A 166 15.42 4.93 6.07
N SER A 167 16.56 4.68 5.43
CA SER A 167 16.72 4.89 3.99
C SER A 167 15.84 3.94 3.17
N ALA A 168 15.71 2.69 3.58
CA ALA A 168 14.83 1.71 2.94
C ALA A 168 13.35 2.11 2.98
N GLN A 169 12.92 2.88 4.01
CA GLN A 169 11.55 3.40 4.07
C GLN A 169 11.26 4.45 2.99
N LEU A 170 12.24 5.24 2.58
CA LEU A 170 12.08 6.17 1.45
C LEU A 170 11.87 5.40 0.13
N LEU A 171 12.51 4.24 -0.04
CA LEU A 171 12.30 3.38 -1.21
C LEU A 171 10.88 2.79 -1.26
N HIS A 172 10.14 2.77 -0.14
CA HIS A 172 8.74 2.34 -0.14
C HIS A 172 7.89 3.17 -1.11
N ALA A 173 8.04 4.48 -1.10
CA ALA A 173 7.33 5.35 -2.02
C ALA A 173 7.65 5.04 -3.49
N ALA A 174 8.91 4.79 -3.80
CA ALA A 174 9.36 4.45 -5.16
C ALA A 174 8.95 3.04 -5.60
N SER A 175 8.76 2.10 -4.67
CA SER A 175 8.35 0.72 -4.97
C SER A 175 6.84 0.53 -4.94
N PHE A 176 6.12 1.24 -4.07
CA PHE A 176 4.69 1.07 -3.84
C PHE A 176 3.84 2.19 -4.46
N ALA A 177 4.05 3.45 -4.06
CA ALA A 177 3.20 4.55 -4.49
C ALA A 177 3.27 4.80 -6.01
N THR A 178 4.47 4.70 -6.60
CA THR A 178 4.65 4.87 -8.05
C THR A 178 4.00 3.73 -8.83
N PHE A 179 4.12 2.49 -8.35
CA PHE A 179 3.42 1.36 -8.94
C PHE A 179 1.89 1.53 -8.87
N HIS A 180 1.37 1.90 -7.68
CA HIS A 180 -0.06 2.10 -7.49
C HIS A 180 -0.63 3.18 -8.42
N ALA A 181 0.04 4.33 -8.54
CA ALA A 181 -0.40 5.40 -9.43
C ALA A 181 -0.37 4.97 -10.91
N ALA A 182 0.66 4.24 -11.33
CA ALA A 182 0.73 3.69 -12.69
C ALA A 182 -0.35 2.63 -12.91
N ALA A 183 -0.63 1.79 -11.90
CA ALA A 183 -1.67 0.76 -11.95
C ALA A 183 -3.07 1.35 -12.15
N ILE A 184 -3.40 2.41 -11.41
CA ILE A 184 -4.68 3.12 -11.59
C ILE A 184 -4.80 3.68 -13.02
N SER A 185 -3.73 4.26 -13.58
CA SER A 185 -3.71 4.71 -14.98
C SER A 185 -3.95 3.56 -15.97
N VAL A 186 -3.32 2.40 -15.76
CA VAL A 186 -3.54 1.18 -16.57
C VAL A 186 -4.99 0.72 -16.49
N ILE A 187 -5.61 0.72 -15.30
CA ILE A 187 -7.01 0.35 -15.12
C ILE A 187 -7.92 1.27 -15.93
N TYR A 188 -7.75 2.58 -15.80
CA TYR A 188 -8.56 3.54 -16.58
C TYR A 188 -8.42 3.33 -18.09
N ARG A 189 -7.20 3.09 -18.56
CA ARG A 189 -6.93 2.88 -20.00
C ARG A 189 -7.45 1.55 -20.53
N GLN A 190 -7.28 0.45 -19.78
CA GLN A 190 -7.59 -0.90 -20.26
C GLN A 190 -9.07 -1.27 -20.11
N PHE A 191 -9.71 -0.81 -19.03
CA PHE A 191 -11.09 -1.19 -18.72
C PHE A 191 -12.12 -0.18 -19.26
N GLY A 192 -11.68 1.03 -19.70
CA GLY A 192 -12.56 2.05 -20.27
C GLY A 192 -13.66 2.52 -19.30
N ASP A 193 -14.50 3.44 -19.77
CA ASP A 193 -15.49 4.14 -18.91
C ASP A 193 -16.57 3.21 -18.30
N GLY A 194 -16.80 2.04 -18.87
CA GLY A 194 -17.85 1.13 -18.43
C GLY A 194 -17.41 0.09 -17.39
N HIS A 195 -16.13 -0.24 -17.33
CA HIS A 195 -15.60 -1.33 -16.50
C HIS A 195 -14.54 -0.87 -15.49
N GLN A 196 -14.33 0.44 -15.32
CA GLN A 196 -13.34 0.98 -14.39
C GLN A 196 -13.58 0.51 -12.95
N GLY A 197 -14.82 0.52 -12.48
CA GLY A 197 -15.18 0.02 -11.15
C GLY A 197 -14.88 -1.47 -10.96
N GLN A 198 -15.15 -2.29 -11.98
CA GLN A 198 -14.84 -3.72 -11.97
C GLN A 198 -13.32 -3.95 -12.01
N GLY A 199 -12.57 -3.16 -12.80
CA GLY A 199 -11.11 -3.18 -12.83
C GLY A 199 -10.50 -2.83 -11.48
N GLN A 200 -11.00 -1.80 -10.81
CA GLN A 200 -10.57 -1.41 -9.46
C GLN A 200 -10.94 -2.46 -8.41
N ALA A 201 -12.12 -3.05 -8.49
CA ALA A 201 -12.55 -4.13 -7.60
C ALA A 201 -11.64 -5.35 -7.74
N LEU A 202 -11.31 -5.76 -8.97
CA LEU A 202 -10.37 -6.85 -9.23
C LEU A 202 -8.95 -6.53 -8.71
N TYR A 203 -8.48 -5.32 -8.92
CA TYR A 203 -7.22 -4.83 -8.37
C TYR A 203 -7.18 -4.93 -6.84
N SER A 204 -8.24 -4.46 -6.15
CA SER A 204 -8.35 -4.53 -4.70
C SER A 204 -8.48 -5.96 -4.18
N MET A 205 -9.19 -6.83 -4.91
CA MET A 205 -9.30 -8.27 -4.59
C MET A 205 -7.93 -8.96 -4.66
N LEU A 206 -7.16 -8.71 -5.71
CA LEU A 206 -5.81 -9.27 -5.86
C LEU A 206 -4.83 -8.71 -4.83
N TRP A 207 -4.99 -7.46 -4.40
CA TRP A 207 -4.26 -6.91 -3.26
C TRP A 207 -4.53 -7.75 -2.00
N GLY A 208 -5.79 -7.87 -1.60
CA GLY A 208 -6.17 -8.63 -0.41
C GLY A 208 -5.71 -10.08 -0.47
N LEU A 209 -5.88 -10.74 -1.62
CA LEU A 209 -5.42 -12.12 -1.82
C LEU A 209 -3.90 -12.25 -1.73
N GLY A 210 -3.14 -11.33 -2.35
CA GLY A 210 -1.69 -11.31 -2.29
C GLY A 210 -1.17 -11.14 -0.86
N VAL A 211 -1.73 -10.17 -0.12
CA VAL A 211 -1.38 -9.93 1.28
C VAL A 211 -1.76 -11.14 2.14
N ALA A 212 -2.96 -11.70 1.99
CA ALA A 212 -3.41 -12.85 2.78
C ALA A 212 -2.50 -14.08 2.59
N LEU A 213 -2.24 -14.46 1.33
CA LEU A 213 -1.38 -15.61 1.02
C LEU A 213 0.07 -15.38 1.44
N GLY A 214 0.60 -14.17 1.21
CA GLY A 214 1.95 -13.84 1.62
C GLY A 214 2.14 -13.80 3.13
N SER A 215 1.15 -13.25 3.88
CA SER A 215 1.19 -13.26 5.35
C SER A 215 1.09 -14.67 5.91
N TRP A 216 0.21 -15.50 5.35
CA TRP A 216 0.09 -16.91 5.72
C TRP A 216 1.41 -17.65 5.49
N TRP A 217 2.00 -17.52 4.31
CA TRP A 217 3.30 -18.12 3.99
C TRP A 217 4.40 -17.65 4.92
N THR A 218 4.50 -16.34 5.15
CA THR A 218 5.50 -15.77 6.06
C THR A 218 5.33 -16.30 7.47
N GLY A 219 4.10 -16.41 7.98
CA GLY A 219 3.82 -16.97 9.29
C GLY A 219 4.27 -18.42 9.43
N MET A 220 4.15 -19.21 8.36
CA MET A 220 4.62 -20.63 8.37
C MET A 220 6.14 -20.77 8.42
N VAL A 221 6.88 -19.83 7.83
CA VAL A 221 8.35 -19.89 7.76
C VAL A 221 9.05 -19.00 8.79
N TRP A 222 8.30 -18.19 9.54
CA TRP A 222 8.85 -17.19 10.46
C TRP A 222 9.81 -17.76 11.50
N ASP A 223 9.44 -18.90 12.11
CA ASP A 223 10.26 -19.55 13.14
C ASP A 223 11.34 -20.46 12.57
N ILE A 224 11.33 -20.75 11.25
CA ILE A 224 12.27 -21.66 10.59
C ILE A 224 13.55 -20.94 10.18
N HIS A 225 13.43 -19.68 9.76
CA HIS A 225 14.56 -18.88 9.31
C HIS A 225 14.49 -17.46 9.92
N PRO A 226 15.24 -17.19 11.01
CA PRO A 226 15.23 -15.91 11.72
C PRO A 226 15.90 -14.75 10.93
N LEU A 227 16.18 -14.93 9.65
CA LEU A 227 16.74 -13.89 8.76
C LEU A 227 15.67 -13.07 8.00
N TRP A 228 14.41 -13.23 8.35
CA TRP A 228 13.30 -12.47 7.78
C TRP A 228 12.67 -11.60 8.83
#